data_3b5c655b67c4dc77f660f0e76a9d3092
#
_entry.id   3b5c655b67c4dc77f660f0e76a9d3092
#
_cell.length_a   1.000
_cell.length_b   1.000
_cell.length_c   1.000
_cell.angle_alpha   90.00
_cell.angle_beta   90.00
_cell.angle_gamma   90.00
#
_symmetry.space_group_name_H-M   'P 1'
#
loop_
_entity.id
_entity.type
_entity.pdbx_description
1 polymer ?
#
loop_
_entity_poly.entity_id
_entity_poly.type
_entity_poly.pdbx_seq_one_letter_code
_entity_poly.pdbx_strand_id
1 'polypeptide(L)'
;VGVSAAVKQWDAAKASLAAQYLTSQAGTQRCKLDLITLLNGRGFPKKTIDRSIREWGAAAAKVIRDDPYELTKLAGIGFKGADKLYCDLARQAANTDEEYQIALGAIHRQGMCAAYAVAQESRQSGSTWLPVGFAKAAVMANVSRIHATPDKAIEWAVMDGRLVVREGFIAVARMAFHELEIAEFVTGSDDGGDWPLIERIADGAPEEKPLTIHQRDAISTAVKYRIGCIQGSPGVG
;
A
#
# COMPACT_ATOMS: atom_id res chain seq x y z
N VAL A 1 1.79 -3.18 51.53
CA VAL A 1 1.92 -2.03 52.45
C VAL A 1 2.75 -0.91 51.82
N GLY A 2 3.73 -1.21 50.93
CA GLY A 2 4.62 -0.21 50.32
C GLY A 2 3.99 0.70 49.23
N VAL A 3 3.04 0.22 48.45
CA VAL A 3 2.46 0.97 47.31
C VAL A 3 1.55 2.12 47.78
N SER A 4 0.79 1.91 48.87
CA SER A 4 -0.15 2.91 49.38
C SER A 4 0.54 4.15 50.01
N ALA A 5 1.76 3.99 50.53
CA ALA A 5 2.49 5.10 51.14
C ALA A 5 3.16 6.01 50.07
N ALA A 6 3.63 5.43 48.95
CA ALA A 6 4.20 6.19 47.87
C ALA A 6 3.18 7.04 47.08
N VAL A 7 1.93 6.56 46.98
CA VAL A 7 0.84 7.28 46.29
C VAL A 7 0.37 8.52 47.06
N LYS A 8 0.52 8.58 48.39
CA LYS A 8 0.13 9.75 49.20
C LYS A 8 0.98 11.02 48.97
N GLN A 9 2.12 10.89 48.29
CA GLN A 9 2.99 12.02 47.97
C GLN A 9 2.82 12.59 46.57
N TRP A 10 1.92 12.01 45.74
CA TRP A 10 1.67 12.50 44.41
C TRP A 10 0.62 13.62 44.43
N ASP A 11 0.91 14.73 43.75
CA ASP A 11 -0.12 15.71 43.48
C ASP A 11 -1.19 15.12 42.54
N ALA A 12 -2.37 15.74 42.52
CA ALA A 12 -3.52 15.24 41.73
C ALA A 12 -3.21 15.10 40.23
N ALA A 13 -2.32 15.92 39.68
CA ALA A 13 -1.89 15.89 38.30
C ALA A 13 -1.04 14.65 38.00
N LYS A 14 -0.08 14.33 38.89
CA LYS A 14 0.73 13.10 38.74
C LYS A 14 -0.09 11.84 38.90
N ALA A 15 -1.03 11.84 39.86
CA ALA A 15 -1.95 10.72 40.05
C ALA A 15 -2.83 10.50 38.83
N SER A 16 -3.34 11.56 38.22
CA SER A 16 -4.14 11.51 36.99
C SER A 16 -3.31 10.98 35.79
N LEU A 17 -2.10 11.48 35.59
CA LEU A 17 -1.17 11.00 34.54
C LEU A 17 -0.83 9.52 34.72
N ALA A 18 -0.53 9.09 35.95
CA ALA A 18 -0.26 7.68 36.23
C ALA A 18 -1.46 6.79 35.98
N ALA A 19 -2.67 7.22 36.34
CA ALA A 19 -3.90 6.50 36.05
C ALA A 19 -4.15 6.37 34.53
N GLN A 20 -3.96 7.45 33.78
CA GLN A 20 -4.07 7.43 32.30
C GLN A 20 -3.04 6.48 31.68
N TYR A 21 -1.81 6.51 32.13
CA TYR A 21 -0.75 5.62 31.66
C TYR A 21 -1.08 4.15 31.93
N LEU A 22 -1.48 3.81 33.16
CA LEU A 22 -1.86 2.44 33.51
C LEU A 22 -3.08 1.94 32.74
N THR A 23 -4.08 2.80 32.53
CA THR A 23 -5.26 2.47 31.70
C THR A 23 -4.87 2.21 30.25
N SER A 24 -4.00 3.05 29.68
CA SER A 24 -3.46 2.86 28.33
C SER A 24 -2.66 1.56 28.19
N GLN A 25 -1.80 1.24 29.16
CA GLN A 25 -1.03 0.00 29.20
C GLN A 25 -1.95 -1.23 29.33
N ALA A 26 -2.97 -1.20 30.19
CA ALA A 26 -3.93 -2.27 30.33
C ALA A 26 -4.72 -2.49 29.03
N GLY A 27 -5.15 -1.42 28.35
CA GLY A 27 -5.80 -1.48 27.05
C GLY A 27 -4.91 -2.12 25.97
N THR A 28 -3.65 -1.74 25.93
CA THR A 28 -2.68 -2.31 24.98
C THR A 28 -2.40 -3.78 25.25
N GLN A 29 -2.27 -4.20 26.50
CA GLN A 29 -2.07 -5.60 26.86
C GLN A 29 -3.29 -6.45 26.49
N ARG A 30 -4.49 -5.96 26.76
CA ARG A 30 -5.73 -6.64 26.36
C ARG A 30 -5.82 -6.78 24.84
N CYS A 31 -5.56 -5.71 24.11
CA CYS A 31 -5.50 -5.73 22.65
C CYS A 31 -4.48 -6.76 22.13
N LYS A 32 -3.33 -6.88 22.77
CA LYS A 32 -2.32 -7.88 22.41
C LYS A 32 -2.81 -9.31 22.55
N LEU A 33 -3.52 -9.61 23.64
CA LEU A 33 -4.15 -10.92 23.85
C LEU A 33 -5.23 -11.21 22.80
N ASP A 34 -6.07 -10.22 22.52
CA ASP A 34 -7.12 -10.33 21.50
C ASP A 34 -6.52 -10.56 20.11
N LEU A 35 -5.42 -9.90 19.76
CA LEU A 35 -4.69 -10.10 18.50
C LEU A 35 -4.02 -11.49 18.44
N ILE A 36 -3.46 -11.98 19.54
CA ILE A 36 -2.91 -13.34 19.59
C ILE A 36 -4.04 -14.34 19.28
N THR A 37 -5.18 -14.21 19.92
CA THR A 37 -6.33 -15.09 19.68
C THR A 37 -6.83 -15.00 18.25
N LEU A 38 -6.86 -13.79 17.68
CA LEU A 38 -7.34 -13.53 16.33
C LEU A 38 -6.39 -14.05 15.24
N LEU A 39 -5.09 -13.92 15.42
CA LEU A 39 -4.09 -14.17 14.37
C LEU A 39 -3.34 -15.50 14.55
N ASN A 40 -3.33 -16.09 15.75
CA ASN A 40 -2.59 -17.32 16.02
C ASN A 40 -3.12 -18.50 15.18
N GLY A 41 -2.20 -19.30 14.67
CA GLY A 41 -2.53 -20.47 13.85
C GLY A 41 -2.97 -20.17 12.41
N ARG A 42 -3.07 -18.89 12.02
CA ARG A 42 -3.53 -18.47 10.68
C ARG A 42 -2.39 -18.10 9.71
N GLY A 43 -1.14 -18.36 10.09
CA GLY A 43 0.01 -18.16 9.21
C GLY A 43 0.53 -16.71 9.13
N PHE A 44 0.08 -15.84 10.01
CA PHE A 44 0.61 -14.47 10.09
C PHE A 44 2.00 -14.45 10.75
N PRO A 45 2.94 -13.60 10.26
CA PRO A 45 4.23 -13.42 10.91
C PRO A 45 4.08 -12.97 12.37
N LYS A 46 4.92 -13.46 13.27
CA LYS A 46 4.88 -13.09 14.71
C LYS A 46 4.93 -11.57 14.94
N LYS A 47 5.66 -10.84 14.09
CA LYS A 47 5.78 -9.37 14.15
C LYS A 47 4.48 -8.63 13.76
N THR A 48 3.47 -9.31 13.21
CA THR A 48 2.20 -8.70 12.81
C THR A 48 1.50 -8.06 14.00
N ILE A 49 1.48 -8.71 15.15
CA ILE A 49 0.83 -8.20 16.37
C ILE A 49 1.43 -6.86 16.80
N ASP A 50 2.76 -6.81 16.92
CA ASP A 50 3.44 -5.59 17.36
C ASP A 50 3.30 -4.45 16.33
N ARG A 51 3.28 -4.79 15.04
CA ARG A 51 3.02 -3.82 13.95
C ARG A 51 1.59 -3.29 13.98
N SER A 52 0.60 -4.17 14.20
CA SER A 52 -0.80 -3.77 14.33
C SER A 52 -1.01 -2.82 15.50
N ILE A 53 -0.40 -3.12 16.66
CA ILE A 53 -0.47 -2.24 17.83
C ILE A 53 0.22 -0.88 17.56
N ARG A 54 1.32 -0.89 16.83
CA ARG A 54 2.01 0.36 16.45
C ARG A 54 1.16 1.22 15.52
N GLU A 55 0.44 0.59 14.60
CA GLU A 55 -0.39 1.29 13.60
C GLU A 55 -1.71 1.80 14.21
N TRP A 56 -2.41 0.96 14.97
CA TRP A 56 -3.78 1.25 15.42
C TRP A 56 -3.94 1.31 16.95
N GLY A 57 -2.85 1.18 17.70
CA GLY A 57 -2.88 1.24 19.17
C GLY A 57 -3.76 0.16 19.80
N ALA A 58 -4.45 0.53 20.86
CA ALA A 58 -5.37 -0.35 21.58
C ALA A 58 -6.61 -0.76 20.75
N ALA A 59 -6.87 -0.10 19.63
CA ALA A 59 -7.99 -0.43 18.75
C ALA A 59 -7.65 -1.51 17.70
N ALA A 60 -6.38 -1.94 17.59
CA ALA A 60 -5.91 -2.81 16.53
C ALA A 60 -6.72 -4.11 16.37
N ALA A 61 -7.06 -4.78 17.47
CA ALA A 61 -7.85 -6.01 17.41
C ALA A 61 -9.28 -5.77 16.88
N LYS A 62 -9.88 -4.63 17.23
CA LYS A 62 -11.19 -4.24 16.71
C LYS A 62 -11.12 -3.90 15.22
N VAL A 63 -10.15 -3.07 14.81
CA VAL A 63 -9.94 -2.68 13.41
C VAL A 63 -9.78 -3.91 12.52
N ILE A 64 -8.93 -4.86 12.90
CA ILE A 64 -8.69 -6.07 12.12
C ILE A 64 -9.89 -7.02 12.11
N ARG A 65 -10.68 -7.05 13.17
CA ARG A 65 -11.90 -7.87 13.21
C ARG A 65 -13.00 -7.29 12.35
N ASP A 66 -13.15 -5.96 12.36
CA ASP A 66 -14.14 -5.24 11.57
C ASP A 66 -13.79 -5.28 10.07
N ASP A 67 -12.50 -5.11 9.74
CA ASP A 67 -11.98 -5.24 8.39
C ASP A 67 -10.59 -5.94 8.36
N PRO A 68 -10.53 -7.25 8.09
CA PRO A 68 -9.29 -7.99 7.97
C PRO A 68 -8.33 -7.47 6.89
N TYR A 69 -8.84 -6.76 5.87
CA TYR A 69 -8.02 -6.24 4.79
C TYR A 69 -7.16 -5.05 5.20
N GLU A 70 -7.44 -4.42 6.33
CA GLU A 70 -6.57 -3.43 6.93
C GLU A 70 -5.15 -4.01 7.17
N LEU A 71 -5.03 -5.30 7.42
CA LEU A 71 -3.73 -5.99 7.54
C LEU A 71 -2.85 -5.83 6.29
N THR A 72 -3.42 -5.59 5.11
CA THR A 72 -2.64 -5.40 3.87
C THR A 72 -1.83 -4.11 3.86
N LYS A 73 -2.10 -3.17 4.77
CA LYS A 73 -1.30 -1.97 5.01
C LYS A 73 0.04 -2.31 5.68
N LEU A 74 0.12 -3.45 6.34
CA LEU A 74 1.33 -3.89 7.02
C LEU A 74 2.27 -4.64 6.06
N ALA A 75 3.54 -4.25 6.04
CA ALA A 75 4.53 -4.87 5.16
C ALA A 75 4.62 -6.40 5.36
N GLY A 76 4.56 -7.15 4.25
CA GLY A 76 4.64 -8.60 4.23
C GLY A 76 3.32 -9.33 4.42
N ILE A 77 2.19 -8.61 4.49
CA ILE A 77 0.86 -9.21 4.52
C ILE A 77 0.15 -8.88 3.21
N GLY A 78 -0.12 -9.92 2.41
CA GLY A 78 -0.86 -9.79 1.16
C GLY A 78 -2.35 -10.11 1.32
N PHE A 79 -3.10 -9.83 0.24
CA PHE A 79 -4.54 -10.10 0.16
C PHE A 79 -4.92 -11.51 0.61
N LYS A 80 -4.22 -12.55 0.13
CA LYS A 80 -4.55 -13.95 0.44
C LYS A 80 -4.59 -14.26 1.94
N GLY A 81 -3.66 -13.67 2.70
CA GLY A 81 -3.63 -13.84 4.16
C GLY A 81 -4.82 -13.14 4.83
N ALA A 82 -5.09 -11.90 4.44
CA ALA A 82 -6.22 -11.11 4.94
C ALA A 82 -7.56 -11.75 4.54
N ASP A 83 -7.70 -12.21 3.30
CA ASP A 83 -8.89 -12.87 2.78
C ASP A 83 -9.20 -14.18 3.49
N LYS A 84 -8.16 -14.96 3.83
CA LYS A 84 -8.34 -16.16 4.65
C LYS A 84 -8.91 -15.82 6.03
N LEU A 85 -8.38 -14.78 6.67
CA LEU A 85 -8.91 -14.32 7.96
C LEU A 85 -10.36 -13.83 7.82
N TYR A 86 -10.66 -13.07 6.75
CA TYR A 86 -12.02 -12.64 6.45
C TYR A 86 -12.99 -13.83 6.34
N CYS A 87 -12.61 -14.84 5.54
CA CYS A 87 -13.42 -16.05 5.37
C CYS A 87 -13.61 -16.83 6.68
N ASP A 88 -12.55 -16.95 7.51
CA ASP A 88 -12.64 -17.60 8.82
C ASP A 88 -13.59 -16.86 9.76
N LEU A 89 -13.52 -15.53 9.79
CA LEU A 89 -14.41 -14.71 10.62
C LEU A 89 -15.86 -14.75 10.13
N ALA A 90 -16.06 -14.67 8.81
CA ALA A 90 -17.37 -14.80 8.19
C ALA A 90 -17.99 -16.17 8.51
N ARG A 91 -17.20 -17.25 8.49
CA ARG A 91 -17.68 -18.59 8.85
C ARG A 91 -18.06 -18.68 10.33
N GLN A 92 -17.30 -18.02 11.20
CA GLN A 92 -17.61 -17.98 12.65
C GLN A 92 -18.85 -17.14 12.96
N ALA A 93 -19.12 -16.10 12.20
CA ALA A 93 -20.27 -15.21 12.38
C ALA A 93 -21.56 -15.76 11.76
N ALA A 94 -21.47 -16.58 10.72
CA ALA A 94 -22.62 -17.13 10.01
C ALA A 94 -23.29 -18.25 10.82
N ASN A 95 -24.60 -18.17 10.97
CA ASN A 95 -25.42 -19.21 11.61
C ASN A 95 -25.84 -20.30 10.60
N THR A 96 -25.87 -19.95 9.30
CA THR A 96 -26.25 -20.84 8.21
C THR A 96 -25.18 -20.82 7.09
N ASP A 97 -25.19 -21.85 6.24
CA ASP A 97 -24.34 -21.89 5.07
C ASP A 97 -24.70 -20.79 4.07
N GLU A 98 -25.96 -20.40 3.99
CA GLU A 98 -26.42 -19.32 3.12
C GLU A 98 -25.84 -17.96 3.54
N GLU A 99 -25.88 -17.63 4.84
CA GLU A 99 -25.24 -16.42 5.37
C GLU A 99 -23.75 -16.39 5.08
N TYR A 100 -23.06 -17.52 5.20
CA TYR A 100 -21.65 -17.62 4.84
C TYR A 100 -21.41 -17.38 3.36
N GLN A 101 -22.23 -17.95 2.46
CA GLN A 101 -22.11 -17.73 1.02
C GLN A 101 -22.35 -16.25 0.64
N ILE A 102 -23.31 -15.59 1.28
CA ILE A 102 -23.54 -14.15 1.12
C ILE A 102 -22.30 -13.35 1.51
N ALA A 103 -21.69 -13.66 2.65
CA ALA A 103 -20.46 -13.01 3.10
C ALA A 103 -19.30 -13.22 2.13
N LEU A 104 -19.16 -14.42 1.54
CA LEU A 104 -18.15 -14.71 0.54
C LEU A 104 -18.36 -13.91 -0.76
N GLY A 105 -19.59 -13.53 -1.07
CA GLY A 105 -19.96 -12.69 -2.21
C GLY A 105 -19.93 -11.19 -1.91
N ALA A 106 -19.53 -10.75 -0.73
CA ALA A 106 -19.54 -9.35 -0.34
C ALA A 106 -18.76 -8.47 -1.31
N ILE A 107 -19.35 -7.34 -1.70
CA ILE A 107 -18.77 -6.44 -2.71
C ILE A 107 -17.44 -5.86 -2.25
N HIS A 108 -17.30 -5.56 -0.96
CA HIS A 108 -16.04 -5.15 -0.34
C HIS A 108 -14.92 -6.18 -0.60
N ARG A 109 -15.16 -7.47 -0.31
CA ARG A 109 -14.21 -8.55 -0.57
C ARG A 109 -13.80 -8.62 -2.04
N GLN A 110 -14.77 -8.51 -2.95
CA GLN A 110 -14.53 -8.53 -4.39
C GLN A 110 -13.71 -7.32 -4.84
N GLY A 111 -14.00 -6.11 -4.34
CA GLY A 111 -13.26 -4.89 -4.63
C GLY A 111 -11.82 -4.96 -4.12
N MET A 112 -11.60 -5.50 -2.93
CA MET A 112 -10.27 -5.74 -2.39
C MET A 112 -9.47 -6.74 -3.22
N CYS A 113 -10.12 -7.79 -3.74
CA CYS A 113 -9.53 -8.74 -4.68
C CYS A 113 -9.06 -8.04 -5.97
N ALA A 114 -9.92 -7.21 -6.57
CA ALA A 114 -9.60 -6.45 -7.77
C ALA A 114 -8.39 -5.52 -7.53
N ALA A 115 -8.43 -4.73 -6.46
CA ALA A 115 -7.37 -3.80 -6.12
C ALA A 115 -6.02 -4.50 -5.89
N TYR A 116 -6.04 -5.62 -5.18
CA TYR A 116 -4.83 -6.41 -4.95
C TYR A 116 -4.26 -7.00 -6.25
N ALA A 117 -5.12 -7.57 -7.10
CA ALA A 117 -4.69 -8.17 -8.36
C ALA A 117 -4.04 -7.13 -9.28
N VAL A 118 -4.66 -5.95 -9.42
CA VAL A 118 -4.10 -4.84 -10.19
C VAL A 118 -2.76 -4.38 -9.61
N ALA A 119 -2.67 -4.22 -8.29
CA ALA A 119 -1.42 -3.82 -7.64
C ALA A 119 -0.30 -4.85 -7.79
N GLN A 120 -0.63 -6.13 -7.77
CA GLN A 120 0.35 -7.21 -7.94
C GLN A 120 0.86 -7.27 -9.38
N GLU A 121 -0.04 -7.26 -10.36
CA GLU A 121 0.33 -7.28 -11.78
C GLU A 121 1.14 -6.05 -12.17
N SER A 122 0.73 -4.87 -11.73
CA SER A 122 1.48 -3.63 -11.95
C SER A 122 2.94 -3.72 -11.46
N ARG A 123 3.18 -4.36 -10.31
CA ARG A 123 4.54 -4.59 -9.81
C ARG A 123 5.33 -5.62 -10.61
N GLN A 124 4.66 -6.64 -11.14
CA GLN A 124 5.31 -7.72 -11.89
C GLN A 124 5.63 -7.31 -13.33
N SER A 125 4.68 -6.66 -14.00
CA SER A 125 4.83 -6.21 -15.39
C SER A 125 5.55 -4.88 -15.52
N GLY A 126 5.60 -4.06 -14.45
CA GLY A 126 6.07 -2.68 -14.51
C GLY A 126 5.07 -1.71 -15.15
N SER A 127 3.86 -2.17 -15.47
CA SER A 127 2.82 -1.36 -16.11
C SER A 127 1.91 -0.72 -15.05
N THR A 128 1.77 0.59 -15.06
CA THR A 128 0.83 1.28 -14.15
C THR A 128 -0.62 1.00 -14.56
N TRP A 129 -0.92 1.02 -15.84
CA TRP A 129 -2.25 0.83 -16.40
C TRP A 129 -2.41 -0.56 -17.00
N LEU A 130 -3.46 -1.26 -16.62
CA LEU A 130 -3.81 -2.59 -17.09
C LEU A 130 -5.18 -2.55 -17.75
N PRO A 131 -5.50 -3.43 -18.71
CA PRO A 131 -6.85 -3.54 -19.22
C PRO A 131 -7.86 -3.87 -18.11
N VAL A 132 -9.03 -3.21 -18.06
CA VAL A 132 -10.08 -3.47 -17.06
C VAL A 132 -10.47 -4.94 -17.01
N GLY A 133 -10.44 -5.64 -18.16
CA GLY A 133 -10.71 -7.08 -18.24
C GLY A 133 -9.82 -7.93 -17.35
N PHE A 134 -8.58 -7.51 -17.08
CA PHE A 134 -7.68 -8.19 -16.15
C PHE A 134 -8.27 -8.22 -14.72
N ALA A 135 -8.71 -7.07 -14.21
CA ALA A 135 -9.30 -6.99 -12.88
C ALA A 135 -10.59 -7.80 -12.77
N LYS A 136 -11.44 -7.78 -13.81
CA LYS A 136 -12.66 -8.60 -13.88
C LYS A 136 -12.34 -10.09 -13.82
N ALA A 137 -11.36 -10.54 -14.60
CA ALA A 137 -10.92 -11.93 -14.61
C ALA A 137 -10.37 -12.37 -13.25
N ALA A 138 -9.62 -11.50 -12.56
CA ALA A 138 -9.09 -11.76 -11.23
C ALA A 138 -10.20 -11.95 -10.18
N VAL A 139 -11.25 -11.13 -10.22
CA VAL A 139 -12.42 -11.28 -9.34
C VAL A 139 -13.11 -12.62 -9.63
N MET A 140 -13.37 -12.95 -10.89
CA MET A 140 -13.99 -14.20 -11.29
C MET A 140 -13.20 -15.44 -10.89
N ALA A 141 -11.88 -15.35 -10.87
CA ALA A 141 -10.99 -16.46 -10.50
C ALA A 141 -10.91 -16.70 -8.98
N ASN A 142 -11.02 -15.64 -8.17
CA ASN A 142 -10.77 -15.71 -6.73
C ASN A 142 -12.05 -15.63 -5.88
N VAL A 143 -13.17 -15.19 -6.44
CA VAL A 143 -14.48 -15.19 -5.80
C VAL A 143 -15.34 -16.28 -6.43
N SER A 144 -16.24 -16.88 -5.65
CA SER A 144 -17.19 -17.87 -6.17
C SER A 144 -17.90 -17.30 -7.39
N ARG A 145 -17.87 -18.02 -8.52
CA ARG A 145 -18.51 -17.60 -9.79
C ARG A 145 -19.99 -17.26 -9.63
N ILE A 146 -20.66 -17.90 -8.68
CA ILE A 146 -22.10 -17.69 -8.41
C ILE A 146 -22.36 -16.28 -7.85
N HIS A 147 -21.41 -15.74 -7.09
CA HIS A 147 -21.58 -14.46 -6.38
C HIS A 147 -20.70 -13.33 -6.97
N ALA A 148 -19.87 -13.64 -7.97
CA ALA A 148 -18.98 -12.65 -8.55
C ALA A 148 -19.75 -11.59 -9.33
N THR A 149 -19.54 -10.32 -9.00
CA THR A 149 -20.06 -9.14 -9.68
C THR A 149 -18.91 -8.20 -10.02
N PRO A 150 -18.06 -8.54 -11.00
CA PRO A 150 -16.78 -7.86 -11.24
C PRO A 150 -16.92 -6.35 -11.51
N ASP A 151 -17.97 -5.94 -12.23
CA ASP A 151 -18.23 -4.53 -12.53
C ASP A 151 -18.50 -3.74 -11.24
N LYS A 152 -19.40 -4.24 -10.39
CA LYS A 152 -19.68 -3.63 -9.09
C LYS A 152 -18.48 -3.64 -8.16
N ALA A 153 -17.65 -4.68 -8.24
CA ALA A 153 -16.41 -4.77 -7.46
C ALA A 153 -15.42 -3.66 -7.85
N ILE A 154 -15.29 -3.39 -9.14
CA ILE A 154 -14.44 -2.32 -9.64
C ILE A 154 -15.02 -0.96 -9.26
N GLU A 155 -16.33 -0.74 -9.45
CA GLU A 155 -17.02 0.47 -9.03
C GLU A 155 -16.78 0.75 -7.54
N TRP A 156 -16.95 -0.26 -6.70
CA TRP A 156 -16.68 -0.15 -5.27
C TRP A 156 -15.22 0.25 -5.01
N ALA A 157 -14.25 -0.41 -5.65
CA ALA A 157 -12.83 -0.14 -5.45
C ALA A 157 -12.43 1.27 -5.94
N VAL A 158 -13.11 1.80 -6.95
CA VAL A 158 -12.95 3.18 -7.41
C VAL A 158 -13.55 4.16 -6.40
N MET A 159 -14.76 3.90 -5.90
CA MET A 159 -15.40 4.74 -4.86
C MET A 159 -14.59 4.77 -3.56
N ASP A 160 -13.95 3.64 -3.20
CA ASP A 160 -13.06 3.53 -2.03
C ASP A 160 -11.67 4.15 -2.27
N GLY A 161 -11.41 4.71 -3.44
CA GLY A 161 -10.15 5.40 -3.77
C GLY A 161 -8.95 4.48 -3.97
N ARG A 162 -9.16 3.19 -4.18
CA ARG A 162 -8.08 2.21 -4.39
C ARG A 162 -7.66 2.09 -5.84
N LEU A 163 -8.63 2.20 -6.73
CA LEU A 163 -8.44 2.07 -8.17
C LEU A 163 -8.95 3.31 -8.89
N VAL A 164 -8.44 3.51 -10.09
CA VAL A 164 -8.96 4.49 -11.04
C VAL A 164 -9.14 3.81 -12.39
N VAL A 165 -10.21 4.16 -13.09
CA VAL A 165 -10.51 3.64 -14.43
C VAL A 165 -10.52 4.80 -15.43
N ARG A 166 -9.83 4.62 -16.54
CA ARG A 166 -9.78 5.59 -17.63
C ARG A 166 -9.68 4.86 -18.98
N GLU A 167 -10.58 5.18 -19.90
CA GLU A 167 -10.52 4.70 -21.29
C GLU A 167 -10.37 3.17 -21.46
N GLY A 168 -11.02 2.37 -20.58
CA GLY A 168 -10.93 0.91 -20.62
C GLY A 168 -9.71 0.32 -19.89
N PHE A 169 -8.89 1.17 -19.29
CA PHE A 169 -7.77 0.77 -18.44
C PHE A 169 -8.04 1.04 -16.97
N ILE A 170 -7.35 0.29 -16.12
CA ILE A 170 -7.45 0.37 -14.67
C ILE A 170 -6.06 0.46 -14.05
N ALA A 171 -5.92 1.28 -13.04
CA ALA A 171 -4.67 1.44 -12.30
C ALA A 171 -4.93 1.53 -10.80
N VAL A 172 -3.89 1.26 -10.00
CA VAL A 172 -3.88 1.63 -8.59
C VAL A 172 -3.92 3.14 -8.49
N ALA A 173 -4.89 3.71 -7.77
CA ALA A 173 -5.15 5.16 -7.73
C ALA A 173 -3.89 5.96 -7.36
N ARG A 174 -3.13 5.50 -6.36
CA ARG A 174 -1.88 6.15 -5.96
C ARG A 174 -0.83 6.18 -7.09
N MET A 175 -0.73 5.09 -7.87
CA MET A 175 0.24 5.02 -8.98
C MET A 175 -0.15 5.96 -10.11
N ALA A 176 -1.44 5.98 -10.48
CA ALA A 176 -1.97 6.90 -11.48
C ALA A 176 -1.80 8.36 -11.07
N PHE A 177 -1.96 8.68 -9.78
CA PHE A 177 -1.73 10.01 -9.24
C PHE A 177 -0.26 10.43 -9.38
N HIS A 178 0.69 9.56 -9.04
CA HIS A 178 2.12 9.86 -9.20
C HIS A 178 2.51 10.05 -10.67
N GLU A 179 1.94 9.27 -11.60
CA GLU A 179 2.15 9.50 -13.03
C GLU A 179 1.67 10.89 -13.47
N LEU A 180 0.51 11.31 -12.97
CA LEU A 180 -0.02 12.64 -13.27
C LEU A 180 0.91 13.74 -12.73
N GLU A 181 1.35 13.62 -11.48
CA GLU A 181 2.31 14.57 -10.89
C GLU A 181 3.61 14.65 -11.70
N ILE A 182 4.15 13.49 -12.13
CA ILE A 182 5.34 13.45 -12.99
C ILE A 182 5.05 14.10 -14.35
N ALA A 183 3.91 13.81 -14.97
CA ALA A 183 3.54 14.39 -16.25
C ALA A 183 3.38 15.91 -16.16
N GLU A 184 2.73 16.42 -15.13
CA GLU A 184 2.59 17.86 -14.86
C GLU A 184 3.95 18.52 -14.62
N PHE A 185 4.83 17.88 -13.86
CA PHE A 185 6.19 18.38 -13.64
C PHE A 185 6.98 18.45 -14.94
N VAL A 186 6.92 17.41 -15.77
CA VAL A 186 7.63 17.35 -17.06
C VAL A 186 7.09 18.39 -18.03
N THR A 187 5.77 18.48 -18.18
CA THR A 187 5.14 19.43 -19.14
C THR A 187 5.22 20.88 -18.69
N GLY A 188 5.26 21.15 -17.37
CA GLY A 188 5.44 22.49 -16.82
C GLY A 188 6.89 22.98 -16.78
N SER A 189 7.85 22.16 -17.23
CA SER A 189 9.29 22.44 -17.12
C SER A 189 9.91 22.90 -18.45
N ASP A 190 9.24 23.78 -19.18
CA ASP A 190 9.62 24.20 -20.55
C ASP A 190 10.85 25.12 -20.60
N ASP A 191 11.32 25.68 -19.49
CA ASP A 191 12.46 26.57 -19.46
C ASP A 191 13.78 25.81 -19.34
N GLY A 192 14.45 25.60 -20.47
CA GLY A 192 15.84 25.19 -20.52
C GLY A 192 16.70 26.18 -19.74
N GLY A 193 17.35 25.70 -18.68
CA GLY A 193 18.33 26.50 -17.95
C GLY A 193 19.60 26.71 -18.81
N ASP A 194 20.18 27.89 -18.74
CA ASP A 194 21.52 28.12 -19.26
C ASP A 194 22.52 27.46 -18.29
N TRP A 195 23.09 26.32 -18.70
CA TRP A 195 24.01 25.53 -17.88
C TRP A 195 25.42 25.51 -18.49
N PRO A 196 26.16 26.63 -18.49
CA PRO A 196 27.48 26.71 -19.10
C PRO A 196 28.51 25.75 -18.47
N LEU A 197 28.20 25.19 -17.30
CA LEU A 197 29.08 24.27 -16.60
C LEU A 197 29.16 22.88 -17.26
N ILE A 198 28.11 22.45 -17.97
CA ILE A 198 28.07 21.11 -18.58
C ILE A 198 28.85 21.07 -19.90
N GLU A 199 28.87 22.16 -20.67
CA GLU A 199 29.74 22.27 -21.86
C GLU A 199 31.20 22.08 -21.46
N ARG A 200 31.64 22.69 -20.34
CA ARG A 200 32.98 22.49 -19.79
C ARG A 200 33.27 21.06 -19.36
N ILE A 201 32.28 20.35 -18.86
CA ILE A 201 32.42 18.94 -18.47
C ILE A 201 32.53 18.05 -19.70
N ALA A 202 31.78 18.34 -20.77
CA ALA A 202 31.88 17.61 -22.04
C ALA A 202 33.23 17.76 -22.71
N ASP A 203 33.83 18.96 -22.66
CA ASP A 203 35.16 19.26 -23.21
C ASP A 203 36.31 18.81 -22.31
N GLY A 204 36.05 18.61 -21.02
CA GLY A 204 37.01 18.14 -20.01
C GLY A 204 37.13 16.63 -19.88
N ALA A 205 36.53 15.83 -20.78
CA ALA A 205 36.70 14.39 -20.77
C ALA A 205 38.17 13.99 -20.90
N PRO A 206 38.67 12.99 -20.13
CA PRO A 206 40.07 12.55 -20.19
C PRO A 206 40.46 12.16 -21.61
N GLU A 207 41.64 12.59 -22.07
CA GLU A 207 42.17 12.24 -23.39
C GLU A 207 42.24 10.72 -23.61
N GLU A 208 42.45 9.95 -22.54
CA GLU A 208 42.52 8.49 -22.57
C GLU A 208 41.17 7.81 -22.83
N LYS A 209 40.06 8.53 -22.57
CA LYS A 209 38.68 8.04 -22.80
C LYS A 209 37.80 9.17 -23.32
N PRO A 210 38.00 9.57 -24.60
CA PRO A 210 37.20 10.64 -25.19
C PRO A 210 35.72 10.19 -25.27
N LEU A 211 34.81 11.14 -25.04
CA LEU A 211 33.39 10.90 -25.23
C LEU A 211 33.09 10.58 -26.69
N THR A 212 32.24 9.59 -26.94
CA THR A 212 31.72 9.29 -28.26
C THR A 212 30.83 10.45 -28.74
N ILE A 213 30.61 10.52 -30.07
CA ILE A 213 29.72 11.54 -30.64
C ILE A 213 28.31 11.47 -30.02
N HIS A 214 27.77 10.27 -29.78
CA HIS A 214 26.48 10.09 -29.16
C HIS A 214 26.41 10.54 -27.68
N GLN A 215 27.50 10.36 -26.94
CA GLN A 215 27.60 10.85 -25.56
C GLN A 215 27.68 12.38 -25.53
N ARG A 216 28.41 13.01 -26.46
CA ARG A 216 28.44 14.47 -26.60
C ARG A 216 27.09 15.04 -26.99
N ASP A 217 26.39 14.42 -27.95
CA ASP A 217 25.05 14.80 -28.36
C ASP A 217 24.02 14.66 -27.20
N ALA A 218 24.14 13.59 -26.41
CA ALA A 218 23.27 13.38 -25.22
C ALA A 218 23.52 14.50 -24.19
N ILE A 219 24.78 14.86 -23.92
CA ILE A 219 25.12 15.96 -23.01
C ILE A 219 24.57 17.28 -23.54
N SER A 220 24.84 17.60 -24.84
CA SER A 220 24.31 18.81 -25.48
C SER A 220 22.80 18.93 -25.41
N THR A 221 22.11 17.81 -25.58
CA THR A 221 20.64 17.76 -25.46
C THR A 221 20.19 17.99 -24.03
N ALA A 222 20.86 17.35 -23.07
CA ALA A 222 20.53 17.49 -21.65
C ALA A 222 20.70 18.92 -21.12
N VAL A 223 21.63 19.69 -21.72
CA VAL A 223 21.86 21.12 -21.39
C VAL A 223 20.73 22.03 -21.89
N LYS A 224 20.10 21.67 -23.02
CA LYS A 224 19.06 22.50 -23.64
C LYS A 224 17.73 22.45 -22.92
N TYR A 225 17.49 21.39 -22.20
CA TYR A 225 16.21 21.13 -21.55
C TYR A 225 16.38 20.94 -20.04
N ARG A 226 15.49 21.49 -19.25
CA ARG A 226 15.49 21.33 -17.80
C ARG A 226 15.31 19.87 -17.37
N ILE A 227 14.64 19.09 -18.20
CA ILE A 227 14.44 17.65 -18.01
C ILE A 227 14.80 16.95 -19.31
N GLY A 228 15.69 15.98 -19.24
CA GLY A 228 16.10 15.14 -20.36
C GLY A 228 16.09 13.67 -19.96
N CYS A 229 15.80 12.79 -20.92
CA CYS A 229 15.94 11.35 -20.75
C CYS A 229 17.05 10.84 -21.64
N ILE A 230 18.08 10.23 -21.07
CA ILE A 230 19.17 9.58 -21.79
C ILE A 230 18.95 8.07 -21.68
N GLN A 231 18.78 7.42 -22.83
CA GLN A 231 18.61 5.97 -22.89
C GLN A 231 19.86 5.32 -23.48
N GLY A 232 20.38 4.31 -22.80
CA GLY A 232 21.51 3.51 -23.26
C GLY A 232 21.40 2.05 -22.79
N SER A 233 22.00 1.13 -23.55
CA SER A 233 22.13 -0.25 -23.11
C SER A 233 23.13 -0.37 -21.95
N PRO A 234 23.00 -1.37 -21.06
CA PRO A 234 23.97 -1.58 -20.00
C PRO A 234 25.41 -1.70 -20.55
N GLY A 235 26.36 -0.95 -19.99
CA GLY A 235 27.77 -1.01 -20.37
C GLY A 235 28.19 -0.11 -21.55
N VAL A 236 27.35 0.80 -22.04
CA VAL A 236 27.69 1.73 -23.11
C VAL A 236 28.23 3.09 -22.62
N GLY A 237 28.44 3.23 -21.31
CA GLY A 237 29.06 4.43 -20.71
C GLY A 237 28.13 5.25 -19.86
#